data_7059439b88f8836774bfef0574fc0cfd
#
_entry.id   7059439b88f8836774bfef0574fc0cfd
#
_cell.length_a   1.000
_cell.length_b   1.000
_cell.length_c   1.000
_cell.angle_alpha   90.00
_cell.angle_beta   90.00
_cell.angle_gamma   90.00
#
_symmetry.space_group_name_H-M   'P 1'
#
loop_
_entity.id
_entity.type
_entity.pdbx_description
1 polymer ?
#
loop_
_entity_poly.entity_id
_entity_poly.type
_entity_poly.pdbx_seq_one_letter_code
_entity_poly.pdbx_strand_id
1 'polypeptide(L)'
;MTLLNKEPVKRAEKCLKEFDEKLSVVELENSAKTALDAANSLNCEVGAIVKSLLIKIENDFLLCLVSGDKRCSLNKLKKISEKKNVRMASAEEVKSQTGYTIAVSYTHLTLPTMMSV
;
A
#
# COMPACT_ATOMS: atom_id res chain seq x y z
N MET A 1 -4.66 -22.48 -5.89
CA MET A 1 -5.40 -21.26 -6.24
C MET A 1 -4.46 -20.08 -6.25
N THR A 2 -4.46 -19.32 -7.32
CA THR A 2 -3.57 -18.16 -7.44
C THR A 2 -4.14 -16.94 -6.73
N LEU A 3 -3.26 -16.01 -6.33
CA LEU A 3 -3.68 -14.76 -5.73
C LEU A 3 -4.52 -13.92 -6.68
N LEU A 4 -4.32 -14.08 -7.99
CA LEU A 4 -5.04 -13.33 -9.02
C LEU A 4 -6.55 -13.61 -9.01
N ASN A 5 -6.96 -14.74 -8.41
CA ASN A 5 -8.39 -15.10 -8.30
C ASN A 5 -9.06 -14.51 -7.06
N LYS A 6 -8.32 -13.84 -6.19
CA LYS A 6 -8.90 -13.21 -5.01
C LYS A 6 -9.65 -11.95 -5.38
N GLU A 7 -10.78 -11.71 -4.74
CA GLU A 7 -11.66 -10.58 -5.02
C GLU A 7 -10.96 -9.22 -4.92
N PRO A 8 -10.19 -8.93 -3.86
CA PRO A 8 -9.50 -7.65 -3.77
C PRO A 8 -8.51 -7.43 -4.92
N VAL A 9 -7.82 -8.48 -5.34
CA VAL A 9 -6.86 -8.40 -6.44
C VAL A 9 -7.58 -8.14 -7.76
N LYS A 10 -8.72 -8.78 -7.99
CA LYS A 10 -9.53 -8.57 -9.19
C LYS A 10 -10.03 -7.13 -9.26
N ARG A 11 -10.46 -6.56 -8.12
CA ARG A 11 -10.91 -5.17 -8.07
C ARG A 11 -9.78 -4.21 -8.42
N ALA A 12 -8.59 -4.47 -7.87
CA ALA A 12 -7.43 -3.64 -8.15
C ALA A 12 -7.04 -3.70 -9.62
N GLU A 13 -7.02 -4.91 -10.21
CA GLU A 13 -6.69 -5.08 -11.61
C GLU A 13 -7.69 -4.37 -12.52
N LYS A 14 -8.98 -4.46 -12.18
CA LYS A 14 -10.02 -3.77 -12.93
C LYS A 14 -9.79 -2.26 -12.93
N CYS A 15 -9.49 -1.68 -11.77
CA CYS A 15 -9.21 -0.26 -11.65
C CYS A 15 -7.97 0.15 -12.46
N LEU A 16 -6.92 -0.67 -12.41
CA LEU A 16 -5.71 -0.39 -13.17
C LEU A 16 -5.99 -0.38 -14.67
N LYS A 17 -6.75 -1.36 -15.16
CA LYS A 17 -7.04 -1.48 -16.59
C LYS A 17 -7.98 -0.38 -17.07
N GLU A 18 -8.86 0.11 -16.22
CA GLU A 18 -9.71 1.26 -16.56
C GLU A 18 -8.87 2.52 -16.73
N PHE A 19 -7.79 2.66 -15.97
CA PHE A 19 -6.86 3.79 -16.08
C PHE A 19 -5.97 3.64 -17.31
N ASP A 20 -5.39 2.45 -17.51
CA ASP A 20 -4.53 2.15 -18.64
C ASP A 20 -4.57 0.64 -18.87
N GLU A 21 -5.11 0.20 -20.01
CA GLU A 21 -5.27 -1.21 -20.32
C GLU A 21 -3.95 -1.99 -20.39
N LYS A 22 -2.82 -1.29 -20.48
CA LYS A 22 -1.50 -1.91 -20.49
C LYS A 22 -1.04 -2.32 -19.08
N LEU A 23 -1.68 -1.78 -18.06
CA LEU A 23 -1.34 -2.13 -16.68
C LEU A 23 -1.96 -3.45 -16.28
N SER A 24 -1.24 -4.21 -15.49
CA SER A 24 -1.73 -5.48 -14.99
C SER A 24 -1.15 -5.75 -13.60
N VAL A 25 -1.83 -6.64 -12.87
CA VAL A 25 -1.34 -7.12 -11.58
C VAL A 25 -0.37 -8.25 -11.84
N VAL A 26 0.77 -8.20 -11.18
CA VAL A 26 1.80 -9.24 -11.28
C VAL A 26 1.84 -10.00 -9.96
N GLU A 27 1.75 -11.32 -10.03
CA GLU A 27 1.89 -12.18 -8.87
C GLU A 27 3.38 -12.53 -8.70
N LEU A 28 3.92 -12.21 -7.52
CA LEU A 28 5.31 -12.50 -7.23
C LEU A 28 5.47 -13.96 -6.78
N GLU A 29 6.56 -14.59 -7.18
CA GLU A 29 6.84 -15.98 -6.81
C GLU A 29 7.05 -16.13 -5.32
N ASN A 30 7.67 -15.13 -4.71
CA ASN A 30 7.95 -15.12 -3.28
C ASN A 30 7.06 -14.13 -2.59
N SER A 31 6.84 -14.36 -1.29
CA SER A 31 6.07 -13.44 -0.47
C SER A 31 6.74 -12.08 -0.42
N ALA A 32 6.00 -11.02 -0.74
CA ALA A 32 6.49 -9.65 -0.69
C ALA A 32 5.97 -8.96 0.58
N LYS A 33 6.55 -9.32 1.71
CA LYS A 33 6.14 -8.79 3.02
C LYS A 33 6.67 -7.38 3.26
N THR A 34 7.80 -7.07 2.66
CA THR A 34 8.44 -5.77 2.81
C THR A 34 8.77 -5.21 1.44
N ALA A 35 9.09 -3.91 1.40
CA ALA A 35 9.53 -3.28 0.16
C ALA A 35 10.79 -3.94 -0.38
N LEU A 36 11.70 -4.36 0.51
CA LEU A 36 12.93 -5.05 0.10
C LEU A 36 12.61 -6.40 -0.56
N ASP A 37 11.69 -7.18 0.03
CA ASP A 37 11.27 -8.46 -0.55
C ASP A 37 10.67 -8.26 -1.93
N ALA A 38 9.82 -7.26 -2.10
CA ALA A 38 9.22 -6.95 -3.39
C ALA A 38 10.28 -6.55 -4.42
N ALA A 39 11.24 -5.73 -4.01
CA ALA A 39 12.31 -5.28 -4.89
C ALA A 39 13.18 -6.46 -5.35
N ASN A 40 13.48 -7.37 -4.43
CA ASN A 40 14.27 -8.57 -4.76
C ASN A 40 13.51 -9.47 -5.74
N SER A 41 12.22 -9.64 -5.54
CA SER A 41 11.38 -10.46 -6.42
C SER A 41 11.26 -9.88 -7.83
N LEU A 42 11.22 -8.55 -7.92
CA LEU A 42 11.08 -7.84 -9.18
C LEU A 42 12.43 -7.47 -9.82
N ASN A 43 13.50 -7.76 -9.13
CA ASN A 43 14.86 -7.43 -9.57
C ASN A 43 15.02 -5.93 -9.87
N CYS A 44 14.59 -5.11 -8.93
CA CYS A 44 14.69 -3.66 -9.01
C CYS A 44 15.20 -3.09 -7.70
N GLU A 45 15.47 -1.80 -7.68
CA GLU A 45 15.89 -1.12 -6.46
C GLU A 45 14.73 -0.93 -5.50
N VAL A 46 15.02 -0.94 -4.20
CA VAL A 46 14.02 -0.73 -3.16
C VAL A 46 13.30 0.61 -3.36
N GLY A 47 14.03 1.63 -3.78
CA GLY A 47 13.44 2.94 -4.04
C GLY A 47 12.38 2.96 -5.14
N ALA A 48 12.38 1.95 -6.02
CA ALA A 48 11.39 1.85 -7.08
C ALA A 48 10.05 1.26 -6.58
N ILE A 49 10.02 0.70 -5.38
CA ILE A 49 8.81 0.19 -4.78
C ILE A 49 8.05 1.34 -4.11
N VAL A 50 6.75 1.40 -4.33
CA VAL A 50 5.91 2.43 -3.70
C VAL A 50 5.09 1.79 -2.58
N LYS A 51 5.17 2.40 -1.40
CA LYS A 51 4.35 2.01 -0.25
C LYS A 51 3.18 2.99 -0.16
N SER A 52 1.98 2.44 -0.02
CA SER A 52 0.78 3.24 0.19
C SER A 52 0.41 3.19 1.67
N LEU A 53 0.44 4.34 2.32
CA LEU A 53 0.15 4.45 3.75
C LEU A 53 -1.08 5.31 3.94
N LEU A 54 -2.06 4.81 4.69
CA LEU A 54 -3.23 5.60 5.03
C LEU A 54 -2.98 6.32 6.35
N ILE A 55 -3.05 7.63 6.31
CA ILE A 55 -2.78 8.50 7.46
C ILE A 55 -4.08 9.15 7.89
N LYS A 56 -4.36 9.14 9.19
CA LYS A 56 -5.50 9.88 9.73
C LYS A 56 -5.02 11.24 10.20
N ILE A 57 -5.64 12.30 9.66
CA ILE A 57 -5.34 13.68 10.02
C ILE A 57 -6.62 14.27 10.56
N GLU A 58 -6.70 14.47 11.88
CA GLU A 58 -7.91 14.89 12.59
C GLU A 58 -9.06 13.92 12.27
N ASN A 59 -10.08 14.36 11.54
CA ASN A 59 -11.21 13.54 11.14
C ASN A 59 -11.13 13.07 9.69
N ASP A 60 -10.05 13.41 9.00
CA ASP A 60 -9.88 13.10 7.58
C ASP A 60 -8.80 12.03 7.37
N PHE A 61 -8.78 11.48 6.17
CA PHE A 61 -7.79 10.49 5.78
C PHE A 61 -7.00 10.96 4.57
N LEU A 62 -5.72 10.62 4.56
CA LEU A 62 -4.81 10.95 3.46
C LEU A 62 -4.06 9.69 3.06
N LEU A 63 -4.02 9.41 1.77
CA LEU A 63 -3.18 8.33 1.25
C LEU A 63 -1.82 8.91 0.90
N CYS A 64 -0.78 8.40 1.55
CA CYS A 64 0.58 8.87 1.37
C CYS A 64 1.38 7.80 0.61
N LEU A 65 1.91 8.17 -0.54
CA LEU A 65 2.74 7.27 -1.35
C LEU A 65 4.20 7.54 -1.02
N VAL A 66 4.90 6.51 -0.56
CA VAL A 66 6.27 6.63 -0.06
C VAL A 66 7.17 5.64 -0.78
N SER A 67 8.31 6.11 -1.24
CA SER A 67 9.32 5.22 -1.84
C SER A 67 9.76 4.15 -0.84
N GLY A 68 10.06 2.95 -1.35
CA GLY A 68 10.40 1.81 -0.49
C GLY A 68 11.63 2.00 0.38
N ASP A 69 12.53 2.92 0.01
CA ASP A 69 13.73 3.22 0.78
C ASP A 69 13.58 4.43 1.70
N LYS A 70 12.38 4.97 1.82
CA LYS A 70 12.08 6.14 2.65
C LYS A 70 11.05 5.81 3.71
N ARG A 71 10.88 6.71 4.66
CA ARG A 71 9.88 6.61 5.70
C ARG A 71 8.98 7.82 5.66
N CYS A 72 7.71 7.61 5.97
CA CYS A 72 6.76 8.71 6.11
C CYS A 72 7.00 9.40 7.44
N SER A 73 7.27 10.70 7.40
CA SER A 73 7.45 11.49 8.61
C SER A 73 6.12 12.11 9.03
N LEU A 74 5.55 11.61 10.13
CA LEU A 74 4.31 12.17 10.68
C LEU A 74 4.51 13.61 11.13
N ASN A 75 5.71 13.95 11.63
CA ASN A 75 6.01 15.32 12.05
C ASN A 75 5.98 16.28 10.87
N LYS A 76 6.51 15.87 9.72
CA LYS A 76 6.44 16.69 8.51
C LYS A 76 4.99 16.86 8.04
N LEU A 77 4.19 15.81 8.14
CA LEU A 77 2.78 15.88 7.78
C LEU A 77 2.03 16.84 8.69
N LYS A 78 2.35 16.85 9.98
CA LYS A 78 1.76 17.81 10.93
C LYS A 78 2.08 19.24 10.51
N LYS A 79 3.30 19.51 10.12
CA LYS A 79 3.72 20.84 9.68
C LYS A 79 3.04 21.26 8.38
N ILE A 80 2.98 20.36 7.42
CA ILE A 80 2.39 20.64 6.11
C ILE A 80 0.88 20.85 6.21
N SER A 81 0.20 20.01 6.98
CA SER A 81 -1.25 20.06 7.13
C SER A 81 -1.71 21.11 8.15
N GLU A 82 -0.80 21.57 8.99
CA GLU A 82 -1.10 22.47 10.12
C GLU A 82 -2.08 21.83 11.11
N LYS A 83 -2.07 20.50 11.19
CA LYS A 83 -2.92 19.75 12.10
C LYS A 83 -2.07 19.08 13.18
N LYS A 84 -2.66 18.89 14.37
CA LYS A 84 -1.93 18.30 15.50
C LYS A 84 -2.10 16.79 15.60
N ASN A 85 -3.28 16.28 15.28
CA ASN A 85 -3.59 14.86 15.39
C ASN A 85 -3.35 14.17 14.07
N VAL A 86 -2.12 13.70 13.89
CA VAL A 86 -1.70 12.97 12.70
C VAL A 86 -1.14 11.62 13.13
N ARG A 87 -1.73 10.54 12.65
CA ARG A 87 -1.29 9.19 13.00
C ARG A 87 -1.54 8.23 11.84
N MET A 88 -0.91 7.06 11.91
CA MET A 88 -1.23 5.99 10.99
C MET A 88 -2.65 5.52 11.24
N ALA A 89 -3.40 5.23 10.19
CA ALA A 89 -4.72 4.65 10.33
C ALA A 89 -4.62 3.23 10.88
N SER A 90 -5.62 2.82 11.64
CA SER A 90 -5.70 1.45 12.13
C SER A 90 -6.09 0.48 11.01
N ALA A 91 -5.91 -0.81 11.25
CA ALA A 91 -6.29 -1.83 10.27
C ALA A 91 -7.78 -1.73 9.91
N GLU A 92 -8.62 -1.47 10.90
CA GLU A 92 -10.06 -1.32 10.68
C GLU A 92 -10.36 -0.09 9.82
N GLU A 93 -9.67 1.02 10.10
CA GLU A 93 -9.83 2.25 9.32
C GLU A 93 -9.38 2.04 7.88
N VAL A 94 -8.26 1.35 7.67
CA VAL A 94 -7.80 1.05 6.32
C VAL A 94 -8.85 0.25 5.55
N LYS A 95 -9.37 -0.80 6.16
CA LYS A 95 -10.39 -1.64 5.53
C LYS A 95 -11.66 -0.85 5.23
N SER A 96 -12.10 -0.03 6.19
CA SER A 96 -13.31 0.76 6.04
C SER A 96 -13.19 1.82 4.94
N GLN A 97 -12.04 2.49 4.86
CA GLN A 97 -11.84 3.59 3.92
C GLN A 97 -11.44 3.13 2.51
N THR A 98 -10.69 2.04 2.40
CA THR A 98 -10.17 1.61 1.11
C THR A 98 -10.81 0.34 0.57
N GLY A 99 -11.41 -0.46 1.42
CA GLY A 99 -11.92 -1.78 1.04
C GLY A 99 -10.82 -2.84 0.96
N TYR A 100 -9.58 -2.48 1.31
CA TYR A 100 -8.45 -3.40 1.30
C TYR A 100 -7.88 -3.56 2.70
N THR A 101 -7.25 -4.70 2.97
CA THR A 101 -6.58 -4.95 4.23
C THR A 101 -5.13 -4.48 4.18
N ILE A 102 -4.55 -4.18 5.34
CA ILE A 102 -3.14 -3.84 5.40
C ILE A 102 -2.29 -5.10 5.18
N ALA A 103 -1.03 -4.89 4.77
CA ALA A 103 -0.10 -6.00 4.60
C ALA A 103 0.31 -6.55 5.96
N VAL A 104 0.16 -7.87 6.13
CA VAL A 104 0.64 -8.57 7.33
C VAL A 104 1.46 -9.76 6.89
N SER A 105 2.36 -10.21 7.78
CA SER A 105 3.37 -11.20 7.43
C SER A 105 2.84 -12.55 6.97
N TYR A 106 1.64 -12.91 7.37
CA TYR A 106 1.07 -14.21 7.06
C TYR A 106 -0.01 -14.17 5.98
N THR A 107 -0.32 -13.01 5.44
CA THR A 107 -1.37 -12.90 4.43
C THR A 107 -0.80 -12.53 3.07
N HIS A 108 -1.39 -13.07 2.03
CA HIS A 108 -1.04 -12.79 0.65
C HIS A 108 -2.18 -12.06 -0.06
N LEU A 109 -3.14 -11.56 0.71
CA LEU A 109 -4.34 -10.90 0.17
C LEU A 109 -4.21 -9.41 0.02
N THR A 110 -3.16 -8.84 0.60
CA THR A 110 -2.95 -7.39 0.55
C THR A 110 -2.28 -7.00 -0.76
N LEU A 111 -2.61 -5.80 -1.22
CA LEU A 111 -1.93 -5.25 -2.38
C LEU A 111 -0.48 -4.95 -2.01
N PRO A 112 0.47 -5.18 -2.93
CA PRO A 112 1.89 -4.88 -2.65
C PRO A 112 2.13 -3.42 -2.28
N THR A 113 1.28 -2.51 -2.73
CA THR A 113 1.41 -1.08 -2.44
C THR A 113 0.73 -0.68 -1.13
N MET A 114 -0.03 -1.56 -0.49
CA MET A 114 -0.75 -1.29 0.75
C MET A 114 -0.01 -1.91 1.90
N MET A 115 0.99 -1.24 2.41
CA MET A 115 1.84 -1.75 3.48
C MET A 115 1.84 -0.77 4.65
N SER A 116 1.64 -1.29 5.86
CA SER A 116 1.71 -0.50 7.09
C SER A 116 3.11 -0.60 7.68
N VAL A 117 4.00 0.16 7.18
CA VAL A 117 5.39 0.08 7.62
C VAL A 117 5.81 1.32 8.37
#